data_9b1c2440ae772a23508a07c0065c5ca9
#
_entry.id   9b1c2440ae772a23508a07c0065c5ca9
#
_cell.length_a   1.000
_cell.length_b   1.000
_cell.length_c   1.000
_cell.angle_alpha   90.00
_cell.angle_beta   90.00
_cell.angle_gamma   90.00
#
_symmetry.space_group_name_H-M   'P 1'
#
loop_
_entity.id
_entity.type
_entity.pdbx_description
1 polymer ?
#
loop_
_entity_poly.entity_id
_entity_poly.type
_entity_poly.pdbx_seq_one_letter_code
_entity_poly.pdbx_strand_id
1 'polypeptide(L)'
;SVRAEGFDAFARGAIAAGAGAVVGETMAPEGLTSKWIQVPDVKAARLEAAKIFYKDPFSKLVCHAVTGTNGKTTSAFLMNAMLEAAGHKTALLGTIKNKIGDKSVPATLTTPGQLDLFAFAASAVEAGCTDLVMEASSHSLHQGRVAGIHFKSGPFINLTPDHLESHKQQ
;
A
#
# COMPACT_ATOMS: atom_id res chain seq x y z
N SER A 1 -23.80 -15.86 -5.31
CA SER A 1 -23.40 -17.20 -4.83
C SER A 1 -21.94 -17.50 -5.16
N VAL A 2 -21.47 -17.31 -6.42
CA VAL A 2 -20.07 -17.62 -6.84
C VAL A 2 -19.00 -16.88 -6.00
N ARG A 3 -19.26 -15.66 -5.54
CA ARG A 3 -18.34 -14.93 -4.64
C ARG A 3 -18.26 -15.52 -3.23
N ALA A 4 -19.36 -16.11 -2.73
CA ALA A 4 -19.40 -16.69 -1.40
C ALA A 4 -18.65 -18.04 -1.34
N GLU A 5 -18.81 -18.89 -2.36
CA GLU A 5 -18.11 -20.18 -2.45
C GLU A 5 -16.59 -20.03 -2.57
N GLY A 6 -16.12 -19.05 -3.36
CA GLY A 6 -14.69 -18.75 -3.48
C GLY A 6 -14.08 -18.22 -2.18
N PHE A 7 -14.86 -17.47 -1.39
CA PHE A 7 -14.39 -16.93 -0.13
C PHE A 7 -14.29 -17.99 0.98
N ASP A 8 -15.23 -18.95 1.04
CA ASP A 8 -15.18 -20.07 2.01
C ASP A 8 -13.93 -20.95 1.74
N ALA A 9 -13.68 -21.30 0.48
CA ALA A 9 -12.49 -22.07 0.10
C ALA A 9 -11.19 -21.33 0.46
N PHE A 10 -11.14 -20.00 0.25
CA PHE A 10 -10.01 -19.19 0.65
C PHE A 10 -9.80 -19.16 2.17
N ALA A 11 -10.87 -18.98 2.94
CA ALA A 11 -10.81 -18.97 4.40
C ALA A 11 -10.29 -20.29 4.97
N ARG A 12 -10.81 -21.43 4.48
CA ARG A 12 -10.33 -22.77 4.86
C ARG A 12 -8.88 -23.00 4.49
N GLY A 13 -8.48 -22.57 3.28
CA GLY A 13 -7.10 -22.65 2.83
C GLY A 13 -6.14 -21.84 3.71
N ALA A 14 -6.52 -20.63 4.10
CA ALA A 14 -5.73 -19.80 5.01
C ALA A 14 -5.55 -20.46 6.39
N ILE A 15 -6.62 -21.00 6.96
CA ILE A 15 -6.55 -21.73 8.24
C ILE A 15 -5.70 -23.00 8.13
N ALA A 16 -5.82 -23.75 7.04
CA ALA A 16 -4.99 -24.93 6.79
C ALA A 16 -3.50 -24.56 6.63
N ALA A 17 -3.23 -23.38 6.09
CA ALA A 17 -1.87 -22.82 5.98
C ALA A 17 -1.34 -22.24 7.30
N GLY A 18 -2.08 -22.31 8.41
CA GLY A 18 -1.64 -21.88 9.73
C GLY A 18 -2.11 -20.49 10.17
N ALA A 19 -3.04 -19.87 9.47
CA ALA A 19 -3.64 -18.61 9.95
C ALA A 19 -4.38 -18.85 11.28
N GLY A 20 -4.13 -17.99 12.27
CA GLY A 20 -4.78 -18.05 13.57
C GLY A 20 -6.26 -17.66 13.51
N ALA A 21 -6.62 -16.74 12.62
CA ALA A 21 -8.00 -16.29 12.39
C ALA A 21 -8.17 -15.77 10.96
N VAL A 22 -9.42 -15.67 10.54
CA VAL A 22 -9.83 -15.00 9.30
C VAL A 22 -10.80 -13.88 9.63
N VAL A 23 -10.66 -12.76 8.95
CA VAL A 23 -11.52 -11.58 9.13
C VAL A 23 -12.49 -11.48 7.95
N GLY A 24 -13.76 -11.28 8.20
CA GLY A 24 -14.78 -11.15 7.17
C GLY A 24 -15.95 -10.27 7.57
N GLU A 25 -16.71 -9.79 6.59
CA GLU A 25 -17.90 -8.95 6.80
C GLU A 25 -19.17 -9.76 7.00
N THR A 26 -19.19 -11.00 6.55
CA THR A 26 -20.31 -11.92 6.65
C THR A 26 -20.21 -12.80 7.90
N MET A 27 -21.26 -13.59 8.15
CA MET A 27 -21.21 -14.64 9.17
C MET A 27 -20.13 -15.67 8.85
N ALA A 28 -19.61 -16.28 9.91
CA ALA A 28 -18.61 -17.34 9.79
C ALA A 28 -19.12 -18.50 8.92
N PRO A 29 -18.31 -19.03 8.00
CA PRO A 29 -18.61 -20.30 7.36
C PRO A 29 -18.70 -21.43 8.39
N GLU A 30 -19.50 -22.46 8.08
CA GLU A 30 -19.68 -23.62 8.95
C GLU A 30 -18.33 -24.24 9.36
N GLY A 31 -18.15 -24.47 10.65
CA GLY A 31 -16.91 -25.04 11.22
C GLY A 31 -15.74 -24.05 11.38
N LEU A 32 -15.89 -22.77 11.01
CA LEU A 32 -14.85 -21.74 11.20
C LEU A 32 -15.17 -20.71 12.30
N THR A 33 -16.26 -20.86 13.03
CA THR A 33 -16.76 -19.86 14.00
C THR A 33 -15.70 -19.46 15.03
N SER A 34 -14.90 -20.40 15.54
CA SER A 34 -13.86 -20.12 16.54
C SER A 34 -12.62 -19.41 16.00
N LYS A 35 -12.48 -19.36 14.68
CA LYS A 35 -11.37 -18.72 13.97
C LYS A 35 -11.82 -17.56 13.07
N TRP A 36 -13.03 -17.08 13.28
CA TRP A 36 -13.65 -16.03 12.50
C TRP A 36 -13.83 -14.75 13.31
N ILE A 37 -13.38 -13.64 12.76
CA ILE A 37 -13.59 -12.32 13.33
C ILE A 37 -14.49 -11.55 12.36
N GLN A 38 -15.73 -11.34 12.75
CA GLN A 38 -16.67 -10.55 11.95
C GLN A 38 -16.45 -9.07 12.22
N VAL A 39 -16.33 -8.31 11.14
CA VAL A 39 -16.14 -6.85 11.17
C VAL A 39 -17.11 -6.18 10.19
N PRO A 40 -17.52 -4.93 10.43
CA PRO A 40 -18.41 -4.21 9.53
C PRO A 40 -17.72 -3.80 8.20
N ASP A 41 -16.39 -3.64 8.20
CA ASP A 41 -15.59 -3.23 7.05
C ASP A 41 -14.20 -3.88 7.13
N VAL A 42 -13.94 -4.83 6.24
CA VAL A 42 -12.65 -5.54 6.16
C VAL A 42 -11.52 -4.61 5.73
N LYS A 43 -11.78 -3.58 4.91
CA LYS A 43 -10.74 -2.65 4.48
C LYS A 43 -10.27 -1.79 5.66
N ALA A 44 -11.21 -1.29 6.45
CA ALA A 44 -10.89 -0.54 7.67
C ALA A 44 -10.18 -1.42 8.70
N ALA A 45 -10.67 -2.64 8.94
CA ALA A 45 -10.04 -3.58 9.87
C ALA A 45 -8.61 -3.94 9.43
N ARG A 46 -8.38 -4.16 8.14
CA ARG A 46 -7.04 -4.43 7.59
C ARG A 46 -6.10 -3.25 7.79
N LEU A 47 -6.58 -2.02 7.59
CA LEU A 47 -5.79 -0.81 7.81
C LEU A 47 -5.37 -0.69 9.28
N GLU A 48 -6.30 -0.84 10.20
CA GLU A 48 -6.00 -0.76 11.64
C GLU A 48 -5.07 -1.90 12.10
N ALA A 49 -5.28 -3.12 11.61
CA ALA A 49 -4.37 -4.24 11.86
C ALA A 49 -2.95 -3.96 11.34
N ALA A 50 -2.82 -3.37 10.15
CA ALA A 50 -1.53 -2.98 9.58
C ALA A 50 -0.84 -1.90 10.43
N LYS A 51 -1.57 -0.86 10.86
CA LYS A 51 -1.04 0.18 11.76
C LYS A 51 -0.51 -0.42 13.06
N ILE A 52 -1.29 -1.28 13.71
CA ILE A 52 -0.90 -1.92 14.96
C ILE A 52 0.34 -2.80 14.76
N PHE A 53 0.31 -3.69 13.76
CA PHE A 53 1.36 -4.66 13.50
C PHE A 53 2.70 -3.99 13.15
N TYR A 54 2.68 -2.98 12.29
CA TYR A 54 3.86 -2.24 11.83
C TYR A 54 4.18 -0.99 12.68
N LYS A 55 3.45 -0.76 13.81
CA LYS A 55 3.67 0.37 14.73
C LYS A 55 3.55 1.73 14.06
N ASP A 56 2.55 1.85 13.19
CA ASP A 56 2.19 3.06 12.43
C ASP A 56 3.41 3.79 11.82
N PRO A 57 4.11 3.17 10.86
CA PRO A 57 5.37 3.72 10.34
C PRO A 57 5.18 5.03 9.59
N PHE A 58 3.99 5.26 9.01
CA PHE A 58 3.71 6.49 8.26
C PHE A 58 3.60 7.73 9.15
N SER A 59 3.30 7.57 10.44
CA SER A 59 3.33 8.67 11.40
C SER A 59 4.75 9.18 11.70
N LYS A 60 5.77 8.40 11.33
CA LYS A 60 7.19 8.68 11.58
C LYS A 60 7.93 9.15 10.33
N LEU A 61 7.27 9.20 9.18
CA LEU A 61 7.83 9.57 7.90
C LEU A 61 7.08 10.79 7.33
N VAL A 62 7.81 11.71 6.74
CA VAL A 62 7.23 12.74 5.88
C VAL A 62 6.98 12.11 4.51
N CYS A 63 5.70 11.88 4.19
CA CYS A 63 5.32 11.16 2.97
C CYS A 63 5.00 12.13 1.83
N HIS A 64 5.49 11.81 0.63
CA HIS A 64 5.27 12.54 -0.60
C HIS A 64 4.78 11.57 -1.67
N ALA A 65 3.68 11.92 -2.37
CA ALA A 65 3.18 11.13 -3.49
C ALA A 65 3.26 11.91 -4.79
N VAL A 66 3.63 11.23 -5.86
CA VAL A 66 3.59 11.79 -7.21
C VAL A 66 2.57 11.01 -8.04
N THR A 67 1.59 11.70 -8.62
CA THR A 67 0.58 11.08 -9.48
C THR A 67 0.43 11.83 -10.81
N GLY A 68 -0.21 11.19 -11.77
CA GLY A 68 -0.42 11.68 -13.13
C GLY A 68 -0.32 10.55 -14.15
N THR A 69 -0.64 10.82 -15.41
CA THR A 69 -0.52 9.82 -16.48
C THR A 69 0.95 9.54 -16.80
N ASN A 70 1.73 10.57 -17.09
CA ASN A 70 3.14 10.48 -17.48
C ASN A 70 4.03 11.29 -16.54
N GLY A 71 5.33 10.91 -16.44
CA GLY A 71 6.34 11.66 -15.70
C GLY A 71 6.41 11.35 -14.20
N LYS A 72 5.57 10.45 -13.65
CA LYS A 72 5.60 10.06 -12.24
C LYS A 72 6.98 9.63 -11.77
N THR A 73 7.58 8.70 -12.48
CA THR A 73 8.91 8.15 -12.16
C THR A 73 9.98 9.23 -12.15
N THR A 74 10.07 10.04 -13.21
CA THR A 74 11.05 11.13 -13.29
C THR A 74 10.88 12.12 -12.15
N SER A 75 9.64 12.52 -11.85
CA SER A 75 9.36 13.49 -10.80
C SER A 75 9.62 12.91 -9.40
N ALA A 76 9.31 11.63 -9.17
CA ALA A 76 9.59 10.97 -7.90
C ALA A 76 11.11 10.86 -7.67
N PHE A 77 11.89 10.49 -8.69
CA PHE A 77 13.35 10.44 -8.60
C PHE A 77 13.96 11.81 -8.37
N LEU A 78 13.46 12.85 -9.06
CA LEU A 78 13.93 14.22 -8.88
C LEU A 78 13.63 14.71 -7.46
N MET A 79 12.41 14.52 -6.97
CA MET A 79 12.03 14.87 -5.59
C MET A 79 12.90 14.16 -4.58
N ASN A 80 13.13 12.84 -4.75
CA ASN A 80 14.01 12.07 -3.89
C ASN A 80 15.43 12.64 -3.86
N ALA A 81 16.00 12.94 -5.02
CA ALA A 81 17.33 13.53 -5.14
C ALA A 81 17.44 14.92 -4.48
N MET A 82 16.40 15.74 -4.60
CA MET A 82 16.33 17.05 -3.93
C MET A 82 16.31 16.92 -2.40
N LEU A 83 15.53 15.98 -1.87
CA LEU A 83 15.49 15.69 -0.42
C LEU A 83 16.84 15.18 0.09
N GLU A 84 17.48 14.27 -0.66
CA GLU A 84 18.82 13.77 -0.32
C GLU A 84 19.88 14.90 -0.34
N ALA A 85 19.83 15.77 -1.35
CA ALA A 85 20.71 16.94 -1.42
C ALA A 85 20.48 17.92 -0.28
N ALA A 86 19.26 17.97 0.28
CA ALA A 86 18.93 18.76 1.47
C ALA A 86 19.33 18.06 2.79
N GLY A 87 19.94 16.87 2.73
CA GLY A 87 20.42 16.13 3.90
C GLY A 87 19.39 15.18 4.51
N HIS A 88 18.26 14.95 3.87
CA HIS A 88 17.27 13.98 4.33
C HIS A 88 17.69 12.56 3.98
N LYS A 89 17.43 11.61 4.87
CA LYS A 89 17.56 10.18 4.56
C LYS A 89 16.24 9.68 4.03
N THR A 90 16.21 9.26 2.77
CA THR A 90 14.97 8.99 2.04
C THR A 90 14.71 7.52 1.78
N ALA A 91 13.44 7.20 1.62
CA ALA A 91 12.97 5.99 0.97
C ALA A 91 12.19 6.35 -0.31
N LEU A 92 12.29 5.52 -1.33
CA LEU A 92 11.61 5.72 -2.62
C LEU A 92 10.86 4.45 -3.02
N LEU A 93 9.59 4.58 -3.36
CA LEU A 93 8.78 3.56 -4.00
C LEU A 93 8.40 4.00 -5.41
N GLY A 94 8.83 3.27 -6.41
CA GLY A 94 8.59 3.63 -7.80
C GLY A 94 8.50 2.47 -8.77
N THR A 95 8.26 2.77 -10.03
CA THR A 95 8.08 1.77 -11.10
C THR A 95 9.38 1.01 -11.41
N ILE A 96 10.53 1.67 -11.32
CA ILE A 96 11.83 1.09 -11.72
C ILE A 96 12.49 0.37 -10.55
N LYS A 97 12.55 1.01 -9.40
CA LYS A 97 13.20 0.47 -8.20
C LYS A 97 12.56 1.00 -6.93
N ASN A 98 12.69 0.22 -5.88
CA ASN A 98 12.44 0.64 -4.50
C ASN A 98 13.78 0.89 -3.81
N LYS A 99 13.88 1.94 -3.02
CA LYS A 99 15.11 2.34 -2.33
C LYS A 99 14.82 2.64 -0.86
N ILE A 100 15.70 2.21 0.04
CA ILE A 100 15.70 2.58 1.46
C ILE A 100 17.13 2.99 1.83
N GLY A 101 17.35 4.27 2.08
CA GLY A 101 18.69 4.82 2.24
C GLY A 101 19.55 4.48 1.02
N ASP A 102 20.69 3.82 1.21
CA ASP A 102 21.62 3.47 0.14
C ASP A 102 21.28 2.13 -0.57
N LYS A 103 20.35 1.35 -0.01
CA LYS A 103 19.98 0.04 -0.56
C LYS A 103 18.84 0.19 -1.55
N SER A 104 18.96 -0.45 -2.72
CA SER A 104 17.90 -0.47 -3.72
C SER A 104 17.67 -1.87 -4.28
N VAL A 105 16.42 -2.16 -4.63
CA VAL A 105 15.98 -3.40 -5.29
C VAL A 105 15.06 -3.06 -6.45
N PRO A 106 15.03 -3.86 -7.53
CA PRO A 106 14.06 -3.68 -8.61
C PRO A 106 12.63 -3.67 -8.07
N ALA A 107 11.79 -2.80 -8.61
CA ALA A 107 10.37 -2.78 -8.25
C ALA A 107 9.62 -3.87 -9.01
N THR A 108 8.63 -4.47 -8.35
CA THR A 108 7.69 -5.41 -8.98
C THR A 108 6.39 -4.74 -9.38
N LEU A 109 6.02 -3.67 -8.71
CA LEU A 109 4.81 -2.86 -8.94
C LEU A 109 5.11 -1.39 -8.70
N THR A 110 4.49 -0.51 -9.48
CA THR A 110 4.59 0.96 -9.28
C THR A 110 4.12 1.37 -7.88
N THR A 111 3.00 0.80 -7.44
CA THR A 111 2.46 1.00 -6.08
C THR A 111 2.09 -0.36 -5.52
N PRO A 112 2.80 -0.87 -4.52
CA PRO A 112 2.52 -2.15 -3.87
C PRO A 112 1.13 -2.21 -3.21
N GLY A 113 0.76 -3.40 -2.72
CA GLY A 113 -0.42 -3.58 -1.89
C GLY A 113 -0.31 -2.84 -0.55
N GLN A 114 -1.44 -2.61 0.12
CA GLN A 114 -1.46 -1.84 1.37
C GLN A 114 -0.53 -2.42 2.44
N LEU A 115 -0.54 -3.75 2.66
CA LEU A 115 0.33 -4.39 3.66
C LEU A 115 1.81 -4.28 3.29
N ASP A 116 2.14 -4.41 2.00
CA ASP A 116 3.51 -4.27 1.52
C ASP A 116 4.01 -2.82 1.68
N LEU A 117 3.12 -1.83 1.51
CA LEU A 117 3.42 -0.43 1.78
C LEU A 117 3.77 -0.21 3.26
N PHE A 118 2.99 -0.80 4.18
CA PHE A 118 3.28 -0.72 5.61
C PHE A 118 4.59 -1.43 5.97
N ALA A 119 4.85 -2.61 5.41
CA ALA A 119 6.11 -3.34 5.61
C ALA A 119 7.32 -2.54 5.12
N PHE A 120 7.20 -1.95 3.92
CA PHE A 120 8.25 -1.09 3.36
C PHE A 120 8.51 0.15 4.21
N ALA A 121 7.44 0.83 4.64
CA ALA A 121 7.56 2.02 5.49
C ALA A 121 8.18 1.67 6.85
N ALA A 122 7.83 0.53 7.45
CA ALA A 122 8.46 0.05 8.68
C ALA A 122 9.96 -0.16 8.49
N SER A 123 10.37 -0.83 7.39
CA SER A 123 11.79 -1.01 7.05
C SER A 123 12.52 0.32 6.81
N ALA A 124 11.83 1.31 6.20
CA ALA A 124 12.39 2.64 6.02
C ALA A 124 12.63 3.36 7.36
N VAL A 125 11.68 3.28 8.28
CA VAL A 125 11.82 3.82 9.65
C VAL A 125 12.97 3.15 10.39
N GLU A 126 13.06 1.81 10.33
CA GLU A 126 14.15 1.05 10.96
C GLU A 126 15.53 1.42 10.39
N ALA A 127 15.60 1.71 9.08
CA ALA A 127 16.80 2.21 8.45
C ALA A 127 17.12 3.68 8.78
N GLY A 128 16.25 4.36 9.52
CA GLY A 128 16.42 5.77 9.90
C GLY A 128 16.08 6.77 8.80
N CYS A 129 15.25 6.38 7.82
CA CYS A 129 14.72 7.34 6.85
C CYS A 129 13.76 8.32 7.54
N THR A 130 13.77 9.56 7.08
CA THR A 130 12.89 10.64 7.55
C THR A 130 11.78 10.92 6.55
N ASP A 131 12.00 10.62 5.28
CA ASP A 131 11.10 10.93 4.17
C ASP A 131 10.84 9.70 3.30
N LEU A 132 9.62 9.60 2.81
CA LEU A 132 9.19 8.61 1.83
C LEU A 132 8.63 9.32 0.60
N VAL A 133 9.22 9.10 -0.55
CA VAL A 133 8.69 9.51 -1.85
C VAL A 133 8.09 8.30 -2.56
N MET A 134 6.89 8.42 -3.10
CA MET A 134 6.27 7.32 -3.82
C MET A 134 5.50 7.74 -5.07
N GLU A 135 5.50 6.86 -6.06
CA GLU A 135 4.59 6.96 -7.18
C GLU A 135 3.22 6.40 -6.78
N ALA A 136 2.16 7.22 -6.88
CA ALA A 136 0.79 6.80 -6.67
C ALA A 136 0.09 6.65 -8.04
N SER A 137 -0.17 5.41 -8.46
CA SER A 137 -0.93 5.14 -9.68
C SER A 137 -2.41 5.39 -9.47
N SER A 138 -3.16 5.73 -10.53
CA SER A 138 -4.62 5.89 -10.49
C SER A 138 -5.31 4.64 -9.94
N HIS A 139 -4.84 3.46 -10.31
CA HIS A 139 -5.30 2.18 -9.77
C HIS A 139 -5.10 2.07 -8.26
N SER A 140 -3.94 2.48 -7.74
CA SER A 140 -3.67 2.41 -6.30
C SER A 140 -4.57 3.35 -5.49
N LEU A 141 -4.87 4.53 -6.04
CA LEU A 141 -5.79 5.49 -5.46
C LEU A 141 -7.22 4.92 -5.45
N HIS A 142 -7.70 4.43 -6.60
CA HIS A 142 -9.03 3.83 -6.73
C HIS A 142 -9.23 2.61 -5.82
N GLN A 143 -8.22 1.76 -5.70
CA GLN A 143 -8.25 0.57 -4.85
C GLN A 143 -8.01 0.85 -3.36
N GLY A 144 -7.76 2.10 -2.98
CA GLY A 144 -7.49 2.49 -1.60
C GLY A 144 -6.19 1.91 -1.03
N ARG A 145 -5.21 1.55 -1.89
CA ARG A 145 -3.93 0.97 -1.42
C ARG A 145 -3.15 1.94 -0.54
N VAL A 146 -3.28 3.24 -0.78
CA VAL A 146 -2.63 4.32 -0.04
C VAL A 146 -3.50 4.87 1.10
N ALA A 147 -4.61 4.22 1.42
CA ALA A 147 -5.46 4.61 2.54
C ALA A 147 -4.67 4.57 3.85
N GLY A 148 -4.88 5.59 4.69
CA GLY A 148 -4.18 5.75 5.97
C GLY A 148 -2.80 6.40 5.88
N ILE A 149 -2.31 6.74 4.68
CA ILE A 149 -1.09 7.53 4.50
C ILE A 149 -1.44 9.02 4.42
N HIS A 150 -0.82 9.82 5.27
CA HIS A 150 -0.94 11.27 5.22
C HIS A 150 0.20 11.87 4.40
N PHE A 151 -0.11 12.41 3.23
CA PHE A 151 0.88 13.01 2.34
C PHE A 151 1.09 14.48 2.66
N LYS A 152 2.33 14.88 2.88
CA LYS A 152 2.75 16.28 3.04
C LYS A 152 2.67 17.04 1.71
N SER A 153 2.98 16.37 0.61
CA SER A 153 2.83 16.90 -0.74
C SER A 153 2.36 15.79 -1.71
N GLY A 154 1.54 16.19 -2.68
CA GLY A 154 0.99 15.28 -3.67
C GLY A 154 0.88 15.95 -5.04
N PRO A 155 2.00 16.23 -5.75
CA PRO A 155 1.94 16.84 -7.07
C PRO A 155 1.18 15.95 -8.05
N PHE A 156 0.17 16.55 -8.68
CA PHE A 156 -0.55 16.01 -9.82
C PHE A 156 0.07 16.59 -11.09
N ILE A 157 0.82 15.78 -11.84
CA ILE A 157 1.68 16.28 -12.92
C ILE A 157 0.87 16.60 -14.18
N ASN A 158 0.04 15.64 -14.61
CA ASN A 158 -0.79 15.78 -15.81
C ASN A 158 -1.93 14.73 -15.80
N LEU A 159 -2.93 15.00 -16.63
CA LEU A 159 -4.01 14.07 -16.94
C LEU A 159 -4.16 14.01 -18.44
N THR A 160 -3.83 12.85 -19.02
CA THR A 160 -4.12 12.52 -20.41
C THR A 160 -5.01 11.28 -20.47
N PRO A 161 -5.83 11.09 -21.52
CA PRO A 161 -6.63 9.88 -21.67
C PRO A 161 -5.72 8.65 -21.75
N ASP A 162 -5.62 7.89 -20.65
CA ASP A 162 -4.87 6.65 -20.56
C ASP A 162 -5.61 5.70 -19.60
N HIS A 163 -5.49 4.40 -19.79
CA HIS A 163 -6.19 3.38 -18.99
C HIS A 163 -7.72 3.50 -18.95
N LEU A 164 -8.35 4.00 -20.02
CA LEU A 164 -9.80 4.18 -20.13
C LEU A 164 -10.59 2.87 -19.90
N GLU A 165 -9.96 1.72 -20.10
CA GLU A 165 -10.58 0.41 -19.88
C GLU A 165 -10.85 0.12 -18.40
N SER A 166 -10.07 0.70 -17.50
CA SER A 166 -10.19 0.51 -16.05
C SER A 166 -11.22 1.43 -15.38
N HIS A 167 -11.65 2.50 -16.08
CA HIS A 167 -12.55 3.52 -15.56
C HIS A 167 -13.94 3.52 -16.23
N LYS A 168 -14.22 2.53 -17.10
CA LYS A 168 -15.51 2.42 -17.82
C LYS A 168 -16.68 1.85 -17.00
N GLN A 169 -16.54 1.72 -15.68
CA GLN A 169 -17.63 1.28 -14.80
C GLN A 169 -17.92 2.35 -13.73
N GLN A 170 -18.37 3.49 -14.19
CA GLN A 170 -19.17 4.42 -13.38
C GLN A 170 -20.30 4.97 -14.24
#